data_54be5967cdb8eb49e5bd91287c6376dd
#
_entry.id   54be5967cdb8eb49e5bd91287c6376dd
#
_cell.length_a   1.000
_cell.length_b   1.000
_cell.length_c   1.000
_cell.angle_alpha   90.00
_cell.angle_beta   90.00
_cell.angle_gamma   90.00
#
_symmetry.space_group_name_H-M   'P 1'
#
loop_
_entity.id
_entity.type
_entity.pdbx_description
1 polymer ?
#
loop_
_entity_poly.entity_id
_entity_poly.type
_entity_poly.pdbx_seq_one_letter_code
_entity_poly.pdbx_strand_id
1 'polypeptide(L)'
;DEVMLDGLYGTAPRQLIDMSMYERVEVVKGASAFINGMSPGGSGIGGGINLIPKRATDDPITSVTTFYEMNSQTGGHVDFGRRFGKDNQFGIRANLKYADGETAIDDEDRNSQIGSLSFDYRGDDTRITVDAGHNEKNIDHGRTSVNLLGTLTNIPDAPDASHNYNADGTWADLEDSFVQGRVEHDVNDYLMAYAAAGTRHMEESGIYSTPRITGTDGTMTYGGSTIIREDTTNSALTGARVKFETGVVKHELNAGVSYLQNKSHQAWAFSPSASAFTGNIYGPTPTGYPALAAPSGNLSDPGL
;
A
#
# COMPACT_ATOMS: atom_id res chain seq x y z
N ASP A 1 -2.78 8.41 2.54
CA ASP A 1 -2.96 8.28 1.08
C ASP A 1 -2.06 9.24 0.29
N GLU A 2 -0.78 9.33 0.68
CA GLU A 2 0.22 10.17 0.02
C GLU A 2 1.01 9.42 -1.05
N VAL A 3 0.67 8.14 -1.28
CA VAL A 3 1.29 7.31 -2.31
C VAL A 3 0.48 7.43 -3.60
N MET A 4 1.17 7.75 -4.67
CA MET A 4 0.62 7.78 -6.03
C MET A 4 0.90 6.45 -6.74
N LEU A 5 0.03 6.10 -7.66
CA LEU A 5 0.26 5.05 -8.63
C LEU A 5 0.29 5.68 -10.02
N ASP A 6 1.46 5.68 -10.67
CA ASP A 6 1.70 6.34 -11.95
C ASP A 6 1.21 7.81 -12.00
N GLY A 7 1.45 8.54 -10.91
CA GLY A 7 1.06 9.95 -10.77
C GLY A 7 -0.40 10.19 -10.41
N LEU A 8 -1.20 9.16 -10.15
CA LEU A 8 -2.58 9.28 -9.73
C LEU A 8 -2.71 8.97 -8.23
N TYR A 9 -3.19 9.91 -7.44
CA TYR A 9 -3.45 9.68 -6.02
C TYR A 9 -4.66 8.76 -5.78
N GLY A 10 -4.61 7.99 -4.70
CA GLY A 10 -5.74 7.23 -4.19
C GLY A 10 -5.96 5.86 -4.84
N THR A 11 -5.19 5.48 -5.86
CA THR A 11 -5.26 4.18 -6.52
C THR A 11 -4.20 3.18 -6.06
N ALA A 12 -3.16 3.64 -5.35
CA ALA A 12 -2.18 2.75 -4.73
C ALA A 12 -2.80 2.00 -3.52
N PRO A 13 -2.38 0.74 -3.26
CA PRO A 13 -2.78 0.01 -2.06
C PRO A 13 -2.49 0.81 -0.78
N ARG A 14 -3.39 0.73 0.19
CA ARG A 14 -3.28 1.52 1.43
C ARG A 14 -2.17 1.02 2.35
N GLN A 15 -1.98 -0.28 2.45
CA GLN A 15 -1.08 -0.90 3.41
C GLN A 15 -0.25 -2.01 2.77
N LEU A 16 0.91 -2.31 3.35
CA LEU A 16 1.75 -3.45 3.02
C LEU A 16 1.94 -3.64 1.51
N ILE A 17 2.39 -2.58 0.84
CA ILE A 17 2.59 -2.57 -0.60
C ILE A 17 3.67 -3.59 -0.99
N ASP A 18 3.31 -4.56 -1.84
CA ASP A 18 4.26 -5.52 -2.39
C ASP A 18 4.90 -4.98 -3.67
N MET A 19 6.23 -5.06 -3.74
CA MET A 19 7.00 -4.49 -4.85
C MET A 19 6.99 -5.34 -6.12
N SER A 20 6.45 -6.56 -6.10
CA SER A 20 6.46 -7.46 -7.27
C SER A 20 5.70 -6.91 -8.48
N MET A 21 4.70 -6.06 -8.24
CA MET A 21 3.89 -5.42 -9.29
C MET A 21 4.53 -4.16 -9.89
N TYR A 22 5.57 -3.61 -9.24
CA TYR A 22 6.12 -2.30 -9.59
C TYR A 22 7.51 -2.41 -10.19
N GLU A 23 7.77 -1.58 -11.18
CA GLU A 23 9.08 -1.46 -11.82
C GLU A 23 10.04 -0.64 -10.95
N ARG A 24 9.54 0.43 -10.35
CA ARG A 24 10.30 1.31 -9.49
C ARG A 24 9.43 2.13 -8.53
N VAL A 25 10.08 2.65 -7.51
CA VAL A 25 9.52 3.62 -6.56
C VAL A 25 10.25 4.95 -6.76
N GLU A 26 9.50 5.99 -7.00
CA GLU A 26 10.00 7.35 -7.12
C GLU A 26 9.70 8.10 -5.82
N VAL A 27 10.71 8.70 -5.21
CA VAL A 27 10.56 9.48 -3.97
C VAL A 27 10.92 10.92 -4.26
N VAL A 28 9.94 11.80 -4.12
CA VAL A 28 10.13 13.26 -4.21
C VAL A 28 10.22 13.81 -2.78
N LYS A 29 11.36 14.38 -2.43
CA LYS A 29 11.58 14.96 -1.09
C LYS A 29 11.21 16.44 -1.07
N GLY A 30 10.62 16.88 0.04
CA GLY A 30 10.20 18.28 0.22
C GLY A 30 8.82 18.59 -0.34
N ALA A 31 8.48 19.85 -0.50
CA ALA A 31 7.15 20.30 -0.92
C ALA A 31 6.82 19.84 -2.35
N SER A 32 6.20 18.68 -2.48
CA SER A 32 5.86 18.05 -3.77
C SER A 32 4.57 18.57 -4.39
N ALA A 33 3.75 19.31 -3.64
CA ALA A 33 2.46 19.82 -4.09
C ALA A 33 2.53 20.69 -5.35
N PHE A 34 3.65 21.36 -5.58
CA PHE A 34 3.86 22.17 -6.79
C PHE A 34 4.07 21.31 -8.05
N ILE A 35 4.63 20.11 -7.90
CA ILE A 35 4.93 19.21 -9.03
C ILE A 35 3.78 18.24 -9.28
N ASN A 36 3.25 17.65 -8.20
CA ASN A 36 2.31 16.54 -8.25
C ASN A 36 0.87 16.92 -7.88
N GLY A 37 0.61 18.20 -7.60
CA GLY A 37 -0.64 18.64 -6.99
C GLY A 37 -0.68 18.34 -5.49
N MET A 38 -1.71 18.84 -4.81
CA MET A 38 -1.88 18.63 -3.38
C MET A 38 -2.31 17.19 -3.10
N SER A 39 -1.63 16.52 -2.16
CA SER A 39 -2.04 15.19 -1.75
C SER A 39 -3.41 15.22 -1.07
N PRO A 40 -4.21 14.14 -1.17
CA PRO A 40 -5.52 14.07 -0.51
C PRO A 40 -5.47 14.23 1.01
N GLY A 41 -4.34 13.87 1.63
CA GLY A 41 -4.07 14.07 3.06
C GLY A 41 -3.75 15.51 3.44
N GLY A 42 -3.59 16.41 2.46
CA GLY A 42 -3.54 17.87 2.63
C GLY A 42 -2.17 18.48 2.88
N SER A 43 -1.12 17.74 3.24
CA SER A 43 0.13 18.42 3.57
C SER A 43 1.20 18.35 2.48
N GLY A 44 1.53 17.21 1.92
CA GLY A 44 2.57 17.06 0.90
C GLY A 44 3.93 17.74 1.20
N ILE A 45 4.12 18.25 2.43
CA ILE A 45 5.29 19.03 2.83
C ILE A 45 6.53 18.15 2.95
N GLY A 46 6.35 16.91 3.39
CA GLY A 46 7.42 15.92 3.53
C GLY A 46 7.90 15.33 2.22
N GLY A 47 7.09 15.43 1.18
CA GLY A 47 7.32 14.82 -0.11
C GLY A 47 6.18 13.93 -0.59
N GLY A 48 6.45 13.08 -1.56
CA GLY A 48 5.50 12.10 -2.11
C GLY A 48 6.22 10.85 -2.59
N ILE A 49 5.50 9.75 -2.62
CA ILE A 49 5.95 8.48 -3.17
C ILE A 49 5.09 8.17 -4.41
N ASN A 50 5.74 7.78 -5.50
CA ASN A 50 5.06 7.35 -6.71
C ASN A 50 5.51 5.94 -7.10
N LEU A 51 4.56 5.04 -7.23
CA LEU A 51 4.77 3.66 -7.65
C LEU A 51 4.54 3.57 -9.16
N ILE A 52 5.52 3.06 -9.89
CA ILE A 52 5.39 2.87 -11.33
C ILE A 52 5.12 1.40 -11.61
N PRO A 53 3.95 1.03 -12.18
CA PRO A 53 3.63 -0.34 -12.52
C PRO A 53 4.61 -0.95 -13.53
N LYS A 54 4.85 -2.25 -13.45
CA LYS A 54 5.58 -2.99 -14.47
C LYS A 54 4.78 -3.03 -15.76
N ARG A 55 5.43 -2.66 -16.86
CA ARG A 55 4.88 -2.73 -18.22
C ARG A 55 5.81 -3.52 -19.15
N ALA A 56 5.31 -3.92 -20.30
CA ALA A 56 6.10 -4.69 -21.26
C ALA A 56 7.32 -3.90 -21.72
N THR A 57 8.48 -4.53 -21.67
CA THR A 57 9.74 -4.03 -22.22
C THR A 57 9.90 -4.47 -23.67
N ASP A 58 10.86 -3.89 -24.40
CA ASP A 58 11.11 -4.27 -25.78
C ASP A 58 11.65 -5.70 -25.86
N ASP A 59 12.44 -6.11 -24.87
CA ASP A 59 12.86 -7.50 -24.70
C ASP A 59 11.74 -8.30 -24.02
N PRO A 60 11.42 -9.50 -24.53
CA PRO A 60 10.40 -10.36 -23.95
C PRO A 60 10.85 -10.91 -22.59
N ILE A 61 9.96 -10.86 -21.59
CA ILE A 61 10.22 -11.38 -20.25
C ILE A 61 9.40 -12.63 -19.99
N THR A 62 10.04 -13.68 -19.51
CA THR A 62 9.42 -14.83 -18.86
C THR A 62 10.31 -15.23 -17.71
N SER A 63 9.86 -14.95 -16.50
CA SER A 63 10.59 -15.27 -15.27
C SER A 63 9.69 -16.03 -14.33
N VAL A 64 10.24 -17.09 -13.74
CA VAL A 64 9.64 -17.83 -12.63
C VAL A 64 10.66 -17.84 -11.52
N THR A 65 10.32 -17.28 -10.39
CA THR A 65 11.15 -17.22 -9.20
C THR A 65 10.47 -18.01 -8.10
N THR A 66 11.18 -18.90 -7.46
CA THR A 66 10.76 -19.55 -6.22
C THR A 66 11.71 -19.12 -5.11
N PHE A 67 11.18 -18.95 -3.92
CA PHE A 67 11.96 -18.51 -2.77
C PHE A 67 11.56 -19.27 -1.50
N TYR A 68 12.50 -19.35 -0.61
CA TYR A 68 12.32 -19.77 0.78
C TYR A 68 13.01 -18.71 1.64
N GLU A 69 12.28 -18.13 2.53
CA GLU A 69 12.77 -17.02 3.35
C GLU A 69 12.41 -17.26 4.82
N MET A 70 13.25 -16.71 5.70
CA MET A 70 12.99 -16.64 7.13
C MET A 70 12.81 -18.02 7.77
N ASN A 71 11.80 -18.23 8.64
CA ASN A 71 11.61 -19.50 9.32
C ASN A 71 11.00 -20.57 8.39
N SER A 72 9.92 -20.26 7.69
CA SER A 72 9.27 -21.22 6.79
C SER A 72 8.53 -20.59 5.62
N GLN A 73 8.66 -19.27 5.41
CA GLN A 73 7.93 -18.61 4.33
C GLN A 73 8.44 -19.11 2.96
N THR A 74 7.53 -19.70 2.21
CA THR A 74 7.77 -20.20 0.86
C THR A 74 6.90 -19.50 -0.14
N GLY A 75 7.39 -19.38 -1.35
CA GLY A 75 6.56 -18.71 -2.38
C GLY A 75 7.12 -18.83 -3.78
N GLY A 76 6.38 -18.23 -4.69
CA GLY A 76 6.73 -18.12 -6.08
C GLY A 76 6.22 -16.84 -6.72
N HIS A 77 6.93 -16.38 -7.72
CA HIS A 77 6.58 -15.21 -8.51
C HIS A 77 6.76 -15.53 -10.00
N VAL A 78 5.73 -15.26 -10.79
CA VAL A 78 5.75 -15.35 -12.25
C VAL A 78 5.65 -13.94 -12.81
N ASP A 79 6.55 -13.60 -13.72
CA ASP A 79 6.60 -12.32 -14.43
C ASP A 79 6.66 -12.59 -15.94
N PHE A 80 5.62 -12.19 -16.64
CA PHE A 80 5.48 -12.41 -18.08
C PHE A 80 5.23 -11.07 -18.80
N GLY A 81 6.03 -10.77 -19.81
CA GLY A 81 5.89 -9.55 -20.61
C GLY A 81 6.16 -9.78 -22.08
N ARG A 82 5.32 -9.24 -22.93
CA ARG A 82 5.45 -9.31 -24.40
C ARG A 82 4.99 -8.03 -25.05
N ARG A 83 5.67 -7.69 -26.15
CA ARG A 83 5.19 -6.67 -27.09
C ARG A 83 4.81 -7.33 -28.41
N PHE A 84 3.85 -6.73 -29.10
CA PHE A 84 3.31 -7.24 -30.37
C PHE A 84 2.75 -6.11 -31.24
N GLY A 85 2.30 -6.46 -32.44
CA GLY A 85 1.82 -5.52 -33.43
C GLY A 85 2.94 -5.00 -34.35
N LYS A 86 2.59 -4.12 -35.27
CA LYS A 86 3.56 -3.44 -36.11
C LYS A 86 4.41 -2.52 -35.22
N ASP A 87 5.72 -2.57 -35.35
CA ASP A 87 6.67 -1.77 -34.57
C ASP A 87 6.57 -1.97 -33.05
N ASN A 88 6.09 -3.15 -32.59
CA ASN A 88 5.94 -3.49 -31.17
C ASN A 88 5.10 -2.48 -30.37
N GLN A 89 4.08 -1.91 -31.00
CA GLN A 89 3.30 -0.82 -30.40
C GLN A 89 2.40 -1.24 -29.23
N PHE A 90 2.01 -2.51 -29.14
CA PHE A 90 1.20 -3.03 -28.04
C PHE A 90 2.06 -3.80 -27.05
N GLY A 91 1.84 -3.60 -25.77
CA GLY A 91 2.49 -4.31 -24.70
C GLY A 91 1.49 -4.93 -23.73
N ILE A 92 1.81 -6.11 -23.23
CA ILE A 92 1.12 -6.76 -22.12
C ILE A 92 2.14 -7.25 -21.09
N ARG A 93 1.90 -6.99 -19.80
CA ARG A 93 2.70 -7.53 -18.70
C ARG A 93 1.79 -8.09 -17.62
N ALA A 94 2.10 -9.28 -17.14
CA ALA A 94 1.40 -9.93 -16.04
C ALA A 94 2.40 -10.34 -14.95
N ASN A 95 2.02 -10.11 -13.71
CA ASN A 95 2.76 -10.57 -12.53
C ASN A 95 1.80 -11.32 -11.61
N LEU A 96 2.23 -12.48 -11.13
CA LEU A 96 1.52 -13.28 -10.14
C LEU A 96 2.51 -13.70 -9.06
N LYS A 97 2.20 -13.44 -7.80
CA LYS A 97 3.00 -13.87 -6.66
C LYS A 97 2.12 -14.53 -5.60
N TYR A 98 2.62 -15.60 -5.05
CA TYR A 98 2.06 -16.26 -3.87
C TYR A 98 3.19 -16.49 -2.87
N ALA A 99 2.91 -16.24 -1.59
CA ALA A 99 3.81 -16.53 -0.48
C ALA A 99 3.01 -16.95 0.73
N ASP A 100 3.51 -17.92 1.49
CA ASP A 100 2.86 -18.48 2.66
C ASP A 100 3.88 -19.02 3.67
N GLY A 101 3.60 -18.85 4.96
CA GLY A 101 4.36 -19.38 6.07
C GLY A 101 4.86 -18.34 7.06
N GLU A 102 5.60 -18.82 8.05
CA GLU A 102 6.13 -18.02 9.15
C GLU A 102 7.18 -17.01 8.69
N THR A 103 7.09 -15.80 9.22
CA THR A 103 8.07 -14.73 8.99
C THR A 103 9.30 -14.91 9.91
N ALA A 104 10.22 -13.92 9.93
CA ALA A 104 11.34 -13.89 10.88
C ALA A 104 10.90 -13.57 12.33
N ILE A 105 9.63 -13.33 12.55
CA ILE A 105 9.02 -13.06 13.85
C ILE A 105 8.41 -14.37 14.34
N ASP A 106 8.72 -14.76 15.55
CA ASP A 106 8.23 -16.00 16.14
C ASP A 106 6.69 -16.01 16.20
N ASP A 107 6.08 -17.11 15.76
CA ASP A 107 4.63 -17.31 15.72
C ASP A 107 3.84 -16.29 14.85
N GLU A 108 4.52 -15.54 13.96
CA GLU A 108 3.86 -14.69 12.98
C GLU A 108 3.76 -15.41 11.64
N ASP A 109 2.54 -15.75 11.22
CA ASP A 109 2.27 -16.35 9.91
C ASP A 109 1.72 -15.31 8.93
N ARG A 110 2.12 -15.41 7.65
CA ARG A 110 1.64 -14.54 6.59
C ARG A 110 1.35 -15.29 5.31
N ASN A 111 0.15 -15.13 4.81
CA ASN A 111 -0.23 -15.49 3.45
C ASN A 111 -0.35 -14.24 2.58
N SER A 112 0.12 -14.30 1.34
CA SER A 112 0.03 -13.20 0.37
C SER A 112 -0.30 -13.72 -1.02
N GLN A 113 -1.31 -13.15 -1.66
CA GLN A 113 -1.71 -13.41 -3.04
C GLN A 113 -1.72 -12.08 -3.80
N ILE A 114 -0.94 -11.98 -4.85
CA ILE A 114 -0.75 -10.72 -5.56
C ILE A 114 -0.84 -11.00 -7.06
N GLY A 115 -1.64 -10.21 -7.75
CA GLY A 115 -1.76 -10.26 -9.20
C GLY A 115 -1.79 -8.87 -9.81
N SER A 116 -1.11 -8.67 -10.95
CA SER A 116 -1.24 -7.46 -11.75
C SER A 116 -1.23 -7.76 -13.24
N LEU A 117 -1.94 -6.93 -13.97
CA LEU A 117 -2.01 -6.95 -15.42
C LEU A 117 -1.87 -5.52 -15.92
N SER A 118 -0.93 -5.30 -16.82
CA SER A 118 -0.73 -4.02 -17.50
C SER A 118 -0.83 -4.20 -19.00
N PHE A 119 -1.52 -3.29 -19.66
CA PHE A 119 -1.58 -3.14 -21.09
C PHE A 119 -1.07 -1.76 -21.47
N ASP A 120 -0.22 -1.67 -22.51
CA ASP A 120 0.22 -0.39 -23.04
C ASP A 120 0.16 -0.35 -24.56
N TYR A 121 -0.12 0.83 -25.09
CA TYR A 121 -0.01 1.20 -26.49
C TYR A 121 0.96 2.35 -26.66
N ARG A 122 1.90 2.21 -27.58
CA ARG A 122 2.89 3.23 -27.97
C ARG A 122 2.74 3.52 -29.45
N GLY A 123 2.02 4.58 -29.78
CA GLY A 123 1.96 5.14 -31.14
C GLY A 123 2.94 6.30 -31.31
N ASP A 124 2.94 6.90 -32.50
CA ASP A 124 3.83 8.03 -32.82
C ASP A 124 3.55 9.23 -31.91
N ASP A 125 2.28 9.62 -31.79
CA ASP A 125 1.85 10.77 -31.01
C ASP A 125 1.02 10.40 -29.78
N THR A 126 0.65 9.12 -29.61
CA THR A 126 -0.28 8.70 -28.57
C THR A 126 0.27 7.55 -27.75
N ARG A 127 0.22 7.67 -26.43
CA ARG A 127 0.54 6.63 -25.46
C ARG A 127 -0.70 6.35 -24.61
N ILE A 128 -1.03 5.08 -24.43
CA ILE A 128 -2.13 4.64 -23.57
C ILE A 128 -1.59 3.57 -22.64
N THR A 129 -1.96 3.62 -21.38
CA THR A 129 -1.67 2.57 -20.41
C THR A 129 -2.94 2.23 -19.64
N VAL A 130 -3.11 0.95 -19.35
CA VAL A 130 -4.16 0.44 -18.44
C VAL A 130 -3.50 -0.55 -17.50
N ASP A 131 -3.63 -0.30 -16.21
CA ASP A 131 -3.06 -1.13 -15.16
C ASP A 131 -4.17 -1.58 -14.21
N ALA A 132 -4.17 -2.86 -13.87
CA ALA A 132 -5.05 -3.46 -12.87
C ALA A 132 -4.23 -4.30 -11.90
N GLY A 133 -4.62 -4.32 -10.65
CA GLY A 133 -3.95 -5.14 -9.64
C GLY A 133 -4.90 -5.56 -8.53
N HIS A 134 -4.55 -6.69 -7.94
CA HIS A 134 -5.19 -7.26 -6.76
C HIS A 134 -4.11 -7.71 -5.78
N ASN A 135 -4.33 -7.43 -4.50
CA ASN A 135 -3.41 -7.76 -3.43
C ASN A 135 -4.23 -8.20 -2.22
N GLU A 136 -4.08 -9.45 -1.83
CA GLU A 136 -4.68 -10.02 -0.63
C GLU A 136 -3.57 -10.44 0.34
N LYS A 137 -3.73 -10.12 1.62
CA LYS A 137 -2.79 -10.50 2.69
C LYS A 137 -3.55 -10.88 3.94
N ASN A 138 -3.26 -12.08 4.41
CA ASN A 138 -3.72 -12.57 5.70
C ASN A 138 -2.51 -12.61 6.63
N ILE A 139 -2.64 -12.06 7.81
CA ILE A 139 -1.60 -11.99 8.82
C ILE A 139 -2.18 -12.55 10.10
N ASP A 140 -1.59 -13.62 10.60
CA ASP A 140 -1.92 -14.18 11.90
C ASP A 140 -0.82 -13.83 12.89
N HIS A 141 -1.23 -13.38 14.07
CA HIS A 141 -0.35 -12.99 15.17
C HIS A 141 0.74 -11.97 14.78
N GLY A 142 0.41 -11.02 13.89
CA GLY A 142 1.36 -10.01 13.40
C GLY A 142 1.88 -9.10 14.51
N ARG A 143 3.22 -9.00 14.63
CA ARG A 143 3.85 -8.13 15.62
C ARG A 143 3.58 -6.66 15.30
N THR A 144 3.02 -5.93 16.27
CA THR A 144 2.69 -4.51 16.15
C THR A 144 3.74 -3.61 16.82
N SER A 145 3.63 -2.31 16.57
CA SER A 145 4.45 -1.30 17.29
C SER A 145 4.02 -1.15 18.75
N VAL A 146 4.98 -0.82 19.59
CA VAL A 146 4.76 -0.60 21.03
C VAL A 146 4.68 0.88 21.34
N ASN A 147 3.66 1.28 22.08
CA ASN A 147 3.55 2.64 22.62
C ASN A 147 4.28 2.75 23.97
N LEU A 148 4.85 3.92 24.24
CA LEU A 148 5.46 4.22 25.52
C LEU A 148 4.50 5.05 26.37
N LEU A 149 4.39 4.72 27.67
CA LEU A 149 3.69 5.59 28.61
C LEU A 149 4.52 6.87 28.81
N GLY A 150 3.91 8.03 28.65
CA GLY A 150 4.60 9.33 28.71
C GLY A 150 5.25 9.69 30.06
N THR A 151 5.01 8.89 31.10
CA THR A 151 5.63 9.04 32.41
C THR A 151 6.91 8.22 32.61
N LEU A 152 7.30 7.40 31.58
CA LEU A 152 8.54 6.63 31.64
C LEU A 152 9.75 7.58 31.57
N THR A 153 10.67 7.41 32.48
CA THR A 153 11.93 8.18 32.53
C THR A 153 13.03 7.56 31.69
N ASN A 154 12.96 6.26 31.46
CA ASN A 154 13.90 5.51 30.61
C ASN A 154 13.12 4.58 29.69
N ILE A 155 13.59 4.45 28.45
CA ILE A 155 13.09 3.46 27.48
C ILE A 155 13.78 2.14 27.81
N PRO A 156 13.04 1.03 27.96
CA PRO A 156 13.63 -0.30 28.09
C PRO A 156 14.48 -0.68 26.88
N ASP A 157 15.40 -1.60 27.06
CA ASP A 157 16.18 -2.14 25.94
C ASP A 157 15.27 -2.83 24.90
N ALA A 158 15.71 -2.90 23.65
CA ALA A 158 14.97 -3.62 22.62
C ALA A 158 14.95 -5.13 22.93
N PRO A 159 13.83 -5.82 22.74
CA PRO A 159 13.78 -7.28 22.84
C PRO A 159 14.56 -7.94 21.67
N ASP A 160 14.68 -9.26 21.71
CA ASP A 160 15.21 -10.02 20.58
C ASP A 160 14.43 -9.67 19.30
N ALA A 161 15.13 -9.59 18.17
CA ALA A 161 14.53 -9.16 16.91
C ALA A 161 13.44 -10.12 16.38
N SER A 162 13.54 -11.41 16.71
CA SER A 162 12.51 -12.40 16.34
C SER A 162 11.36 -12.45 17.33
N HIS A 163 11.56 -11.97 18.56
CA HIS A 163 10.58 -12.13 19.63
C HIS A 163 9.23 -11.45 19.31
N ASN A 164 8.15 -12.23 19.33
CA ASN A 164 6.79 -11.73 19.21
C ASN A 164 6.19 -11.48 20.59
N TYR A 165 6.06 -10.21 20.91
CA TYR A 165 5.45 -9.76 22.15
C TYR A 165 3.97 -9.37 22.00
N ASN A 166 3.38 -9.61 20.82
CA ASN A 166 1.97 -9.28 20.59
C ASN A 166 1.05 -10.21 21.37
N ALA A 167 -0.19 -9.82 21.59
CA ALA A 167 -1.18 -10.69 22.21
C ALA A 167 -1.62 -11.78 21.24
N ASP A 168 -1.76 -13.02 21.74
CA ASP A 168 -2.30 -14.14 20.99
C ASP A 168 -3.75 -13.86 20.52
N GLY A 169 -4.15 -14.42 19.35
CA GLY A 169 -5.47 -14.22 18.77
C GLY A 169 -5.66 -12.90 18.01
N THR A 170 -4.56 -12.17 17.71
CA THR A 170 -4.59 -11.04 16.78
C THR A 170 -4.44 -11.53 15.34
N TRP A 171 -5.19 -10.92 14.42
CA TRP A 171 -5.12 -11.23 13.00
C TRP A 171 -5.54 -10.02 12.16
N ALA A 172 -5.19 -10.02 10.89
CA ALA A 172 -5.63 -9.01 9.93
C ALA A 172 -5.77 -9.61 8.52
N ASP A 173 -6.91 -9.38 7.90
CA ASP A 173 -7.18 -9.65 6.50
C ASP A 173 -7.25 -8.31 5.76
N LEU A 174 -6.43 -8.18 4.74
CA LEU A 174 -6.27 -6.96 3.95
C LEU A 174 -6.44 -7.31 2.48
N GLU A 175 -7.38 -6.65 1.81
CA GLU A 175 -7.62 -6.80 0.38
C GLU A 175 -7.62 -5.44 -0.30
N ASP A 176 -6.90 -5.31 -1.40
CA ASP A 176 -6.88 -4.13 -2.25
C ASP A 176 -6.99 -4.53 -3.73
N SER A 177 -7.93 -3.93 -4.44
CA SER A 177 -8.08 -4.07 -5.90
C SER A 177 -8.12 -2.70 -6.54
N PHE A 178 -7.41 -2.54 -7.66
CA PHE A 178 -7.43 -1.28 -8.40
C PHE A 178 -7.47 -1.50 -9.91
N VAL A 179 -7.99 -0.52 -10.61
CA VAL A 179 -7.82 -0.35 -12.04
C VAL A 179 -7.63 1.12 -12.35
N GLN A 180 -6.69 1.43 -13.24
CA GLN A 180 -6.46 2.78 -13.72
C GLN A 180 -6.08 2.78 -15.19
N GLY A 181 -6.32 3.91 -15.86
CA GLY A 181 -5.88 4.15 -17.22
C GLY A 181 -5.33 5.55 -17.39
N ARG A 182 -4.38 5.70 -18.31
CA ARG A 182 -3.79 6.98 -18.70
C ARG A 182 -3.70 7.06 -20.21
N VAL A 183 -3.96 8.24 -20.75
CA VAL A 183 -3.71 8.61 -22.14
C VAL A 183 -2.85 9.87 -22.16
N GLU A 184 -1.86 9.87 -23.03
CA GLU A 184 -1.03 11.03 -23.36
C GLU A 184 -1.04 11.18 -24.87
N HIS A 185 -1.21 12.41 -25.35
CA HIS A 185 -1.24 12.74 -26.78
C HIS A 185 -0.41 13.97 -27.07
N ASP A 186 0.59 13.81 -27.91
CA ASP A 186 1.41 14.89 -28.43
C ASP A 186 0.62 15.58 -29.56
N VAL A 187 -0.07 16.69 -29.24
CA VAL A 187 -0.87 17.47 -30.20
C VAL A 187 0.03 18.08 -31.28
N ASN A 188 1.24 18.45 -30.87
CA ASN A 188 2.35 18.89 -31.71
C ASN A 188 3.65 18.91 -30.88
N ASP A 189 4.78 19.32 -31.46
CA ASP A 189 6.10 19.35 -30.81
C ASP A 189 6.17 20.19 -29.52
N TYR A 190 5.21 21.08 -29.31
CA TYR A 190 5.19 22.03 -28.20
C TYR A 190 4.11 21.74 -27.17
N LEU A 191 3.08 20.98 -27.54
CA LEU A 191 1.90 20.74 -26.69
C LEU A 191 1.61 19.25 -26.58
N MET A 192 1.64 18.73 -25.36
CA MET A 192 1.15 17.40 -24.99
C MET A 192 -0.04 17.55 -24.04
N ALA A 193 -1.13 16.85 -24.34
CA ALA A 193 -2.27 16.73 -23.48
C ALA A 193 -2.28 15.35 -22.79
N TYR A 194 -2.77 15.27 -21.56
CA TYR A 194 -2.87 14.01 -20.84
C TYR A 194 -4.14 13.94 -20.00
N ALA A 195 -4.61 12.72 -19.79
CA ALA A 195 -5.67 12.40 -18.84
C ALA A 195 -5.42 11.03 -18.21
N ALA A 196 -5.80 10.88 -16.95
CA ALA A 196 -5.80 9.59 -16.26
C ALA A 196 -7.01 9.49 -15.35
N ALA A 197 -7.52 8.27 -15.17
CA ALA A 197 -8.57 7.98 -14.21
C ALA A 197 -8.40 6.57 -13.65
N GLY A 198 -8.87 6.35 -12.43
CA GLY A 198 -8.79 5.04 -11.79
C GLY A 198 -9.70 4.95 -10.58
N THR A 199 -9.89 3.72 -10.16
CA THR A 199 -10.63 3.38 -8.94
C THR A 199 -9.86 2.35 -8.14
N ARG A 200 -9.99 2.40 -6.83
CA ARG A 200 -9.52 1.39 -5.88
C ARG A 200 -10.66 1.00 -4.96
N HIS A 201 -10.75 -0.28 -4.68
CA HIS A 201 -11.58 -0.85 -3.62
C HIS A 201 -10.68 -1.57 -2.62
N MET A 202 -10.90 -1.33 -1.33
CA MET A 202 -10.13 -1.91 -0.26
C MET A 202 -11.05 -2.40 0.84
N GLU A 203 -10.78 -3.61 1.32
CA GLU A 203 -11.39 -4.20 2.50
C GLU A 203 -10.33 -4.50 3.56
N GLU A 204 -10.66 -4.26 4.82
CA GLU A 204 -9.82 -4.57 5.97
C GLU A 204 -10.71 -5.11 7.07
N SER A 205 -10.36 -6.27 7.59
CA SER A 205 -10.93 -6.80 8.82
C SER A 205 -9.84 -7.34 9.72
N GLY A 206 -10.01 -7.20 11.04
CA GLY A 206 -9.00 -7.71 11.94
C GLY A 206 -9.23 -7.43 13.41
N ILE A 207 -8.49 -8.16 14.21
CA ILE A 207 -8.32 -7.97 15.65
C ILE A 207 -6.89 -7.53 15.91
N TYR A 208 -6.73 -6.34 16.42
CA TYR A 208 -5.44 -5.71 16.66
C TYR A 208 -5.18 -5.49 18.14
N SER A 209 -3.96 -5.67 18.57
CA SER A 209 -3.55 -5.23 19.90
C SER A 209 -2.82 -3.89 19.87
N THR A 210 -2.86 -3.19 20.99
CA THR A 210 -2.18 -1.91 21.20
C THR A 210 -1.30 -2.01 22.45
N PRO A 211 -0.16 -2.70 22.37
CA PRO A 211 0.73 -2.87 23.51
C PRO A 211 1.32 -1.52 23.92
N ARG A 212 1.41 -1.31 25.25
CA ARG A 212 1.98 -0.10 25.83
C ARG A 212 2.92 -0.48 26.97
N ILE A 213 4.17 -0.06 26.87
CA ILE A 213 5.15 -0.20 27.94
C ILE A 213 4.79 0.77 29.07
N THR A 214 4.66 0.24 30.28
CA THR A 214 4.28 0.97 31.49
C THR A 214 5.35 0.96 32.55
N GLY A 215 6.34 0.07 32.48
CA GLY A 215 7.47 -0.05 33.38
C GLY A 215 8.82 -0.02 32.67
N THR A 216 9.85 0.50 33.36
CA THR A 216 11.24 0.50 32.82
C THR A 216 11.86 -0.88 32.79
N ASP A 217 11.23 -1.88 33.40
CA ASP A 217 11.57 -3.30 33.40
C ASP A 217 10.95 -4.05 32.19
N GLY A 218 10.31 -3.33 31.27
CA GLY A 218 9.61 -3.89 30.12
C GLY A 218 8.17 -4.34 30.38
N THR A 219 7.62 -4.08 31.57
CA THR A 219 6.21 -4.36 31.87
C THR A 219 5.31 -3.63 30.87
N MET A 220 4.31 -4.34 30.34
CA MET A 220 3.37 -3.83 29.34
C MET A 220 1.91 -4.08 29.74
N THR A 221 1.04 -3.26 29.19
CA THR A 221 -0.41 -3.48 29.14
C THR A 221 -0.86 -3.57 27.69
N TYR A 222 -1.88 -4.39 27.43
CA TYR A 222 -2.45 -4.58 26.11
C TYR A 222 -3.89 -4.07 26.08
N GLY A 223 -4.14 -3.12 25.21
CA GLY A 223 -5.48 -2.82 24.72
C GLY A 223 -5.75 -3.62 23.44
N GLY A 224 -7.01 -3.72 23.06
CA GLY A 224 -7.42 -4.38 21.85
C GLY A 224 -8.40 -3.57 21.04
N SER A 225 -8.42 -3.81 19.72
CA SER A 225 -9.42 -3.24 18.82
C SER A 225 -9.83 -4.24 17.76
N THR A 226 -11.11 -4.26 17.41
CA THR A 226 -11.63 -4.87 16.19
C THR A 226 -11.89 -3.76 15.19
N ILE A 227 -11.47 -3.97 13.95
CA ILE A 227 -11.67 -3.02 12.84
C ILE A 227 -12.29 -3.79 11.67
N ILE A 228 -13.37 -3.22 11.11
CA ILE A 228 -13.92 -3.58 9.80
C ILE A 228 -13.95 -2.30 8.99
N ARG A 229 -13.38 -2.33 7.80
CA ARG A 229 -13.30 -1.15 6.95
C ARG A 229 -13.43 -1.53 5.47
N GLU A 230 -14.18 -0.71 4.75
CA GLU A 230 -14.32 -0.76 3.31
C GLU A 230 -14.11 0.66 2.76
N ASP A 231 -13.15 0.82 1.86
CA ASP A 231 -12.90 2.09 1.19
C ASP A 231 -13.07 1.93 -0.33
N THR A 232 -13.83 2.82 -0.95
CA THR A 232 -13.85 2.97 -2.41
C THR A 232 -13.32 4.35 -2.78
N THR A 233 -12.24 4.39 -3.55
CA THR A 233 -11.61 5.64 -3.99
C THR A 233 -11.71 5.75 -5.51
N ASN A 234 -12.24 6.88 -5.99
CA ASN A 234 -12.24 7.25 -7.40
C ASN A 234 -11.34 8.46 -7.59
N SER A 235 -10.49 8.42 -8.61
CA SER A 235 -9.53 9.47 -8.89
C SER A 235 -9.45 9.75 -10.38
N ALA A 236 -9.23 11.01 -10.73
CA ALA A 236 -9.02 11.44 -12.11
C ALA A 236 -8.09 12.66 -12.14
N LEU A 237 -7.35 12.78 -13.21
CA LEU A 237 -6.56 13.98 -13.50
C LEU A 237 -6.56 14.25 -15.01
N THR A 238 -6.44 15.52 -15.39
CA THR A 238 -6.22 15.92 -16.78
C THR A 238 -5.38 17.19 -16.81
N GLY A 239 -4.60 17.35 -17.85
CA GLY A 239 -3.75 18.52 -17.98
C GLY A 239 -3.05 18.60 -19.32
N ALA A 240 -2.17 19.58 -19.41
CA ALA A 240 -1.35 19.80 -20.59
C ALA A 240 0.06 20.24 -20.19
N ARG A 241 1.03 19.84 -20.99
CA ARG A 241 2.43 20.28 -20.92
C ARG A 241 2.74 21.08 -22.16
N VAL A 242 3.23 22.29 -21.94
CA VAL A 242 3.58 23.24 -23.02
C VAL A 242 5.06 23.55 -22.94
N LYS A 243 5.75 23.45 -24.08
CA LYS A 243 7.14 23.87 -24.25
C LYS A 243 7.17 25.11 -25.13
N PHE A 244 7.89 26.14 -24.70
CA PHE A 244 8.08 27.35 -25.50
C PHE A 244 9.42 28.02 -25.17
N GLU A 245 9.86 28.95 -26.02
CA GLU A 245 11.12 29.62 -25.85
C GLU A 245 10.92 31.16 -25.82
N THR A 246 11.64 31.81 -24.94
CA THR A 246 11.76 33.29 -24.95
C THR A 246 13.24 33.69 -25.06
N GLY A 247 13.64 34.03 -26.27
CA GLY A 247 15.03 34.25 -26.59
C GLY A 247 15.87 32.99 -26.43
N VAL A 248 16.81 33.01 -25.49
CA VAL A 248 17.67 31.83 -25.20
C VAL A 248 17.14 30.92 -24.06
N VAL A 249 16.05 31.32 -23.47
CA VAL A 249 15.47 30.60 -22.32
C VAL A 249 14.40 29.64 -22.82
N LYS A 250 14.56 28.35 -22.47
CA LYS A 250 13.56 27.28 -22.72
C LYS A 250 12.66 27.16 -21.50
N HIS A 251 11.36 27.11 -21.76
CA HIS A 251 10.34 26.97 -20.73
C HIS A 251 9.57 25.66 -20.94
N GLU A 252 9.24 25.03 -19.84
CA GLU A 252 8.27 23.92 -19.79
C GLU A 252 7.25 24.25 -18.71
N LEU A 253 5.99 24.37 -19.10
CA LEU A 253 4.85 24.61 -18.22
C LEU A 253 3.97 23.38 -18.21
N ASN A 254 3.67 22.86 -17.01
CA ASN A 254 2.69 21.83 -16.79
C ASN A 254 1.51 22.40 -15.99
N ALA A 255 0.30 22.26 -16.51
CA ALA A 255 -0.92 22.70 -15.83
C ALA A 255 -1.99 21.63 -15.95
N GLY A 256 -2.70 21.39 -14.85
CA GLY A 256 -3.73 20.35 -14.80
C GLY A 256 -4.68 20.52 -13.64
N VAL A 257 -5.69 19.70 -13.61
CA VAL A 257 -6.67 19.56 -12.54
C VAL A 257 -6.83 18.10 -12.16
N SER A 258 -6.96 17.84 -10.87
CA SER A 258 -7.21 16.51 -10.33
C SER A 258 -8.49 16.48 -9.51
N TYR A 259 -9.12 15.32 -9.49
CA TYR A 259 -10.28 15.01 -8.68
C TYR A 259 -10.02 13.73 -7.90
N LEU A 260 -10.41 13.71 -6.64
CA LEU A 260 -10.38 12.52 -5.80
C LEU A 260 -11.62 12.47 -4.91
N GLN A 261 -12.27 11.32 -4.88
CA GLN A 261 -13.37 11.01 -3.97
C GLN A 261 -13.04 9.71 -3.25
N ASN A 262 -13.07 9.74 -1.94
CA ASN A 262 -12.99 8.54 -1.10
C ASN A 262 -14.31 8.37 -0.34
N LYS A 263 -14.90 7.17 -0.44
CA LYS A 263 -16.01 6.73 0.39
C LYS A 263 -15.45 5.69 1.35
N SER A 264 -15.57 5.96 2.63
CA SER A 264 -15.08 5.06 3.68
C SER A 264 -16.25 4.64 4.56
N HIS A 265 -16.42 3.33 4.67
CA HIS A 265 -17.32 2.68 5.59
C HIS A 265 -16.50 1.93 6.61
N GLN A 266 -16.77 2.12 7.89
CA GLN A 266 -15.97 1.50 8.93
C GLN A 266 -16.78 1.27 10.21
N ALA A 267 -16.45 0.18 10.87
CA ALA A 267 -16.90 -0.13 12.21
C ALA A 267 -15.70 -0.53 13.06
N TRP A 268 -15.74 -0.20 14.33
CA TRP A 268 -14.67 -0.54 15.26
C TRP A 268 -15.22 -0.80 16.66
N ALA A 269 -14.46 -1.54 17.44
CA ALA A 269 -14.64 -1.69 18.86
C ALA A 269 -13.27 -1.62 19.54
N PHE A 270 -13.24 -1.10 20.75
CA PHE A 270 -12.04 -1.06 21.57
C PHE A 270 -12.30 -1.78 22.89
N SER A 271 -11.27 -2.43 23.42
CA SER A 271 -11.36 -2.99 24.78
C SER A 271 -11.50 -1.87 25.82
N PRO A 272 -12.35 -2.04 26.83
CA PRO A 272 -12.37 -1.14 27.96
C PRO A 272 -10.99 -1.12 28.66
N SER A 273 -10.56 0.04 29.14
CA SER A 273 -9.27 0.19 29.85
C SER A 273 -9.11 -0.74 31.06
N ALA A 274 -10.22 -1.16 31.67
CA ALA A 274 -10.25 -2.07 32.83
C ALA A 274 -10.03 -3.55 32.44
N SER A 275 -10.06 -3.91 31.15
CA SER A 275 -9.84 -5.27 30.66
C SER A 275 -8.44 -5.47 30.07
N ALA A 276 -7.52 -4.54 30.31
CA ALA A 276 -6.16 -4.64 29.81
C ALA A 276 -5.44 -5.87 30.38
N PHE A 277 -4.87 -6.68 29.50
CA PHE A 277 -3.90 -7.70 29.91
C PHE A 277 -2.58 -7.04 30.28
N THR A 278 -1.82 -7.73 31.14
CA THR A 278 -0.46 -7.34 31.46
C THR A 278 0.53 -8.39 30.94
N GLY A 279 1.67 -7.96 30.49
CA GLY A 279 2.76 -8.80 30.06
C GLY A 279 4.09 -8.08 30.19
N ASN A 280 5.09 -8.59 29.53
CA ASN A 280 6.42 -7.97 29.51
C ASN A 280 7.02 -8.14 28.12
N ILE A 281 7.67 -7.11 27.60
CA ILE A 281 8.24 -7.10 26.23
C ILE A 281 9.31 -8.18 26.02
N TYR A 282 9.89 -8.71 27.10
CA TYR A 282 10.90 -9.80 27.09
C TYR A 282 10.31 -11.16 27.51
N GLY A 283 9.04 -11.16 27.93
CA GLY A 283 8.35 -12.33 28.44
C GLY A 283 7.67 -13.16 27.37
N PRO A 284 7.07 -14.30 27.76
CA PRO A 284 6.30 -15.09 26.80
C PRO A 284 5.09 -14.31 26.31
N THR A 285 4.68 -14.60 25.09
CA THR A 285 3.44 -14.10 24.49
C THR A 285 2.27 -14.28 25.44
N PRO A 286 1.51 -13.22 25.75
CA PRO A 286 0.33 -13.36 26.59
C PRO A 286 -0.72 -14.23 25.90
N THR A 287 -1.18 -15.28 26.56
CA THR A 287 -2.25 -16.13 26.07
C THR A 287 -3.61 -15.44 26.23
N GLY A 288 -4.35 -15.36 25.14
CA GLY A 288 -5.68 -14.75 25.09
C GLY A 288 -5.68 -13.27 24.72
N TYR A 289 -6.87 -12.76 24.53
CA TYR A 289 -7.13 -11.41 24.04
C TYR A 289 -8.23 -10.73 24.89
N PRO A 290 -8.17 -9.38 25.10
CA PRO A 290 -9.22 -8.69 25.83
C PRO A 290 -10.58 -8.87 25.16
N ALA A 291 -11.63 -9.17 25.94
CA ALA A 291 -12.97 -9.21 25.40
C ALA A 291 -13.33 -7.86 24.74
N LEU A 292 -13.75 -7.91 23.50
CA LEU A 292 -14.19 -6.76 22.72
C LEU A 292 -15.71 -6.72 22.66
N ALA A 293 -16.26 -5.50 22.62
CA ALA A 293 -17.65 -5.32 22.23
C ALA A 293 -17.82 -5.61 20.73
N ALA A 294 -19.06 -5.84 20.29
CA ALA A 294 -19.35 -5.90 18.85
C ALA A 294 -18.97 -4.57 18.19
N PRO A 295 -18.37 -4.60 16.98
CA PRO A 295 -18.05 -3.39 16.25
C PRO A 295 -19.29 -2.53 15.98
N SER A 296 -19.10 -1.22 16.01
CA SER A 296 -20.16 -0.24 15.73
C SER A 296 -19.64 0.85 14.80
N GLY A 297 -20.48 1.31 13.89
CA GLY A 297 -20.13 2.31 12.89
C GLY A 297 -21.09 2.28 11.69
N ASN A 298 -20.69 2.83 10.56
CA ASN A 298 -21.49 2.80 9.33
C ASN A 298 -21.32 1.53 8.48
N LEU A 299 -20.46 0.62 8.93
CA LEU A 299 -20.34 -0.74 8.46
C LEU A 299 -20.21 -1.63 9.70
N SER A 300 -21.22 -2.39 10.03
CA SER A 300 -21.18 -3.34 11.15
C SER A 300 -21.41 -4.73 10.61
N ASP A 301 -20.44 -5.62 10.85
CA ASP A 301 -20.56 -7.03 10.53
C ASP A 301 -20.63 -7.83 11.83
N PRO A 302 -21.77 -8.46 12.12
CA PRO A 302 -21.91 -9.33 13.29
C PRO A 302 -21.17 -10.67 13.14
N GLY A 303 -20.57 -10.94 11.99
CA GLY A 303 -19.87 -12.18 11.67
C GLY A 303 -18.42 -12.27 12.15
N LEU A 304 -17.87 -11.21 12.76
CA LEU A 304 -16.51 -11.22 13.34
C LEU A 304 -16.49 -11.80 14.76
#